data_607aaebf87c80fa16812a2061eb0634b
#
_entry.id   607aaebf87c80fa16812a2061eb0634b
#
_cell.length_a   1.000
_cell.length_b   1.000
_cell.length_c   1.000
_cell.angle_alpha   90.00
_cell.angle_beta   90.00
_cell.angle_gamma   90.00
#
_symmetry.space_group_name_H-M   'P 1'
#
loop_
_entity.id
_entity.type
_entity.pdbx_description
1 polymer ?
#
loop_
_entity_poly.entity_id
_entity_poly.type
_entity_poly.pdbx_seq_one_letter_code
_entity_poly.pdbx_strand_id
1 'polypeptide(L)'
;MTAPLDVTELRKQFSIGRPAIDGVSFAVPAGEIVVLLGPSGCGKTTTLRCVAGLEHPTSGEISIAGRVVSSPARGILVPPRSRDLGMVFQSYAVWPHMTVRQNVVYPLKHRKITRADAARMVDEVLELVGLSEYADRPVVALS
;
A
#
# COMPACT_ATOMS: atom_id res chain seq x y z
N MET A 1 -4.63 -8.74 -22.14
CA MET A 1 -4.57 -7.55 -21.26
C MET A 1 -3.74 -7.94 -20.06
N THR A 2 -2.62 -7.25 -19.81
CA THR A 2 -1.79 -7.49 -18.62
C THR A 2 -2.56 -7.05 -17.39
N ALA A 3 -2.69 -7.93 -16.39
CA ALA A 3 -3.30 -7.56 -15.12
C ALA A 3 -2.50 -6.45 -14.44
N PRO A 4 -3.15 -5.46 -13.79
CA PRO A 4 -2.44 -4.44 -13.03
C PRO A 4 -1.59 -5.00 -11.90
N LEU A 5 -1.97 -6.15 -11.35
CA LEU A 5 -1.20 -6.88 -10.35
C LEU A 5 -1.24 -8.38 -10.66
N ASP A 6 -0.07 -8.97 -10.78
CA ASP A 6 0.14 -10.41 -10.84
C ASP A 6 1.04 -10.86 -9.69
N VAL A 7 0.61 -11.91 -9.01
CA VAL A 7 1.37 -12.58 -7.96
C VAL A 7 1.50 -14.05 -8.35
N THR A 8 2.74 -14.55 -8.45
CA THR A 8 3.02 -15.90 -8.91
C THR A 8 3.87 -16.65 -7.88
N GLU A 9 3.37 -17.79 -7.42
CA GLU A 9 4.08 -18.71 -6.50
C GLU A 9 4.73 -18.00 -5.30
N LEU A 10 4.04 -16.98 -4.76
CA LEU A 10 4.54 -16.18 -3.66
C LEU A 10 4.73 -17.03 -2.41
N ARG A 11 5.95 -17.00 -1.86
CA ARG A 11 6.29 -17.67 -0.60
C ARG A 11 6.94 -16.67 0.35
N LYS A 12 6.61 -16.79 1.63
CA LYS A 12 7.26 -16.03 2.71
C LYS A 12 7.47 -16.89 3.93
N GLN A 13 8.71 -16.96 4.35
CA GLN A 13 9.11 -17.61 5.59
C GLN A 13 9.91 -16.63 6.43
N PHE A 14 9.54 -16.45 7.71
CA PHE A 14 10.23 -15.54 8.63
C PHE A 14 11.35 -16.26 9.41
N SER A 15 11.13 -17.51 9.77
CA SER A 15 12.06 -18.34 10.55
C SER A 15 11.89 -19.81 10.17
N ILE A 16 12.71 -20.67 10.77
CA ILE A 16 12.54 -22.12 10.60
C ILE A 16 11.16 -22.55 11.12
N GLY A 17 10.39 -23.26 10.31
CA GLY A 17 9.05 -23.70 10.63
C GLY A 17 8.07 -23.51 9.48
N ARG A 18 6.78 -23.38 9.81
CA ARG A 18 5.71 -23.23 8.80
C ARG A 18 5.83 -21.87 8.10
N PRO A 19 5.80 -21.79 6.76
CA PRO A 19 5.81 -20.54 6.04
C PRO A 19 4.54 -19.72 6.34
N ALA A 20 4.69 -18.39 6.36
CA ALA A 20 3.56 -17.45 6.49
C ALA A 20 2.75 -17.37 5.19
N ILE A 21 3.40 -17.60 4.05
CA ILE A 21 2.78 -17.69 2.72
C ILE A 21 3.44 -18.88 2.02
N ASP A 22 2.63 -19.79 1.45
CA ASP A 22 3.11 -21.02 0.84
C ASP A 22 2.56 -21.21 -0.57
N GLY A 23 3.21 -20.56 -1.57
CA GLY A 23 2.92 -20.75 -2.99
C GLY A 23 1.60 -20.11 -3.45
N VAL A 24 1.30 -18.89 -3.03
CA VAL A 24 0.06 -18.19 -3.41
C VAL A 24 0.23 -17.52 -4.77
N SER A 25 -0.74 -17.77 -5.66
CA SER A 25 -0.81 -17.14 -6.99
C SER A 25 -2.21 -16.53 -7.21
N PHE A 26 -2.27 -15.30 -7.69
CA PHE A 26 -3.50 -14.61 -8.09
C PHE A 26 -3.19 -13.40 -8.98
N ALA A 27 -4.21 -12.95 -9.71
CA ALA A 27 -4.14 -11.73 -10.50
C ALA A 27 -5.29 -10.79 -10.12
N VAL A 28 -5.04 -9.48 -10.21
CA VAL A 28 -6.04 -8.42 -10.05
C VAL A 28 -6.15 -7.68 -11.38
N PRO A 29 -7.21 -7.89 -12.15
CA PRO A 29 -7.45 -7.17 -13.41
C PRO A 29 -7.64 -5.66 -13.20
N ALA A 30 -7.51 -4.89 -14.28
CA ALA A 30 -7.73 -3.43 -14.24
C ALA A 30 -9.15 -3.09 -13.79
N GLY A 31 -9.28 -2.22 -12.79
CA GLY A 31 -10.57 -1.74 -12.29
C GLY A 31 -11.33 -2.76 -11.44
N GLU A 32 -10.75 -3.92 -11.13
CA GLU A 32 -11.39 -4.93 -10.29
C GLU A 32 -10.93 -4.88 -8.84
N ILE A 33 -11.77 -5.41 -7.95
CA ILE A 33 -11.49 -5.58 -6.53
C ILE A 33 -11.35 -7.07 -6.25
N VAL A 34 -10.21 -7.46 -5.68
CA VAL A 34 -9.95 -8.83 -5.21
C VAL A 34 -9.88 -8.83 -3.69
N VAL A 35 -10.59 -9.77 -3.06
CA VAL A 35 -10.64 -9.93 -1.60
C VAL A 35 -9.91 -11.20 -1.19
N LEU A 36 -8.95 -11.05 -0.28
CA LEU A 36 -8.26 -12.19 0.35
C LEU A 36 -9.03 -12.62 1.59
N LEU A 37 -9.60 -13.82 1.57
CA LEU A 37 -10.34 -14.41 2.69
C LEU A 37 -9.54 -15.52 3.37
N GLY A 38 -9.77 -15.70 4.65
CA GLY A 38 -9.16 -16.79 5.42
C GLY A 38 -9.05 -16.47 6.92
N PRO A 39 -8.75 -17.47 7.77
CA PRO A 39 -8.63 -17.30 9.22
C PRO A 39 -7.49 -16.36 9.61
N SER A 40 -7.47 -15.94 10.89
CA SER A 40 -6.36 -15.15 11.43
C SER A 40 -5.04 -15.94 11.29
N GLY A 41 -3.98 -15.26 10.93
CA GLY A 41 -2.64 -15.85 10.76
C GLY A 41 -2.40 -16.61 9.45
N CYS A 42 -3.37 -16.69 8.52
CA CYS A 42 -3.17 -17.39 7.24
C CYS A 42 -2.35 -16.62 6.18
N GLY A 43 -1.72 -15.50 6.52
CA GLY A 43 -0.79 -14.79 5.63
C GLY A 43 -1.38 -13.62 4.83
N LYS A 44 -2.67 -13.26 4.96
CA LYS A 44 -3.30 -12.16 4.20
C LYS A 44 -2.54 -10.83 4.29
N THR A 45 -2.28 -10.39 5.51
CA THR A 45 -1.54 -9.13 5.77
C THR A 45 -0.11 -9.23 5.27
N THR A 46 0.53 -10.39 5.40
CA THR A 46 1.89 -10.62 4.89
C THR A 46 1.91 -10.55 3.37
N THR A 47 0.91 -11.12 2.69
CA THR A 47 0.76 -11.03 1.23
C THR A 47 0.62 -9.57 0.78
N LEU A 48 -0.27 -8.80 1.41
CA LEU A 48 -0.44 -7.37 1.12
C LEU A 48 0.86 -6.58 1.36
N ARG A 49 1.59 -6.86 2.43
CA ARG A 49 2.89 -6.24 2.71
C ARG A 49 3.95 -6.60 1.68
N CYS A 50 3.96 -7.84 1.18
CA CYS A 50 4.85 -8.24 0.09
C CYS A 50 4.52 -7.48 -1.20
N VAL A 51 3.24 -7.34 -1.56
CA VAL A 51 2.78 -6.56 -2.71
C VAL A 51 3.20 -5.10 -2.57
N ALA A 52 3.01 -4.51 -1.39
CA ALA A 52 3.40 -3.12 -1.12
C ALA A 52 4.93 -2.90 -1.03
N GLY A 53 5.73 -3.99 -0.91
CA GLY A 53 7.18 -3.91 -0.75
C GLY A 53 7.65 -3.60 0.66
N LEU A 54 6.75 -3.70 1.63
CA LEU A 54 7.04 -3.53 3.07
C LEU A 54 7.59 -4.84 3.67
N GLU A 55 7.43 -5.94 2.96
CA GLU A 55 7.94 -7.25 3.32
C GLU A 55 8.57 -7.90 2.08
N HIS A 56 9.67 -8.64 2.28
CA HIS A 56 10.39 -9.28 1.19
C HIS A 56 9.98 -10.74 1.09
N PRO A 57 9.44 -11.21 -0.05
CA PRO A 57 9.16 -12.62 -0.24
C PRO A 57 10.45 -13.45 -0.23
N THR A 58 10.32 -14.70 0.19
CA THR A 58 11.42 -15.69 0.14
C THR A 58 11.59 -16.22 -1.28
N SER A 59 10.47 -16.39 -2.02
CA SER A 59 10.45 -16.78 -3.43
C SER A 59 9.15 -16.33 -4.09
N GLY A 60 9.01 -16.59 -5.39
CA GLY A 60 7.89 -16.16 -6.22
C GLY A 60 8.16 -14.79 -6.88
N GLU A 61 7.15 -14.31 -7.59
CA GLU A 61 7.27 -13.05 -8.34
C GLU A 61 6.02 -12.18 -8.15
N ILE A 62 6.23 -10.88 -8.10
CA ILE A 62 5.17 -9.88 -8.06
C ILE A 62 5.42 -8.90 -9.21
N SER A 63 4.42 -8.68 -10.07
CA SER A 63 4.45 -7.65 -11.08
C SER A 63 3.26 -6.68 -10.93
N ILE A 64 3.49 -5.40 -11.22
CA ILE A 64 2.51 -4.32 -11.15
C ILE A 64 2.54 -3.58 -12.48
N ALA A 65 1.39 -3.47 -13.13
CA ALA A 65 1.26 -2.85 -14.45
C ALA A 65 2.27 -3.42 -15.49
N GLY A 66 2.49 -4.75 -15.45
CA GLY A 66 3.43 -5.44 -16.34
C GLY A 66 4.90 -5.31 -15.95
N ARG A 67 5.23 -4.55 -14.91
CA ARG A 67 6.60 -4.40 -14.39
C ARG A 67 6.84 -5.32 -13.21
N VAL A 68 7.86 -6.17 -13.27
CA VAL A 68 8.28 -6.96 -12.10
C VAL A 68 8.82 -6.04 -11.02
N VAL A 69 8.23 -6.11 -9.83
CA VAL A 69 8.61 -5.30 -8.67
C VAL A 69 9.25 -6.10 -7.55
N SER A 70 9.08 -7.42 -7.58
CA SER A 70 9.75 -8.34 -6.65
C SER A 70 9.97 -9.69 -7.31
N SER A 71 11.20 -10.17 -7.33
CA SER A 71 11.58 -11.50 -7.79
C SER A 71 12.92 -11.87 -7.14
N PRO A 72 12.93 -12.59 -6.00
CA PRO A 72 14.16 -12.99 -5.32
C PRO A 72 15.11 -13.76 -6.23
N ALA A 73 14.59 -14.66 -7.08
CA ALA A 73 15.39 -15.44 -8.03
C ALA A 73 16.12 -14.58 -9.05
N ARG A 74 15.62 -13.36 -9.34
CA ARG A 74 16.22 -12.40 -10.28
C ARG A 74 16.93 -11.25 -9.58
N GLY A 75 17.01 -11.25 -8.24
CA GLY A 75 17.55 -10.15 -7.45
C GLY A 75 16.77 -8.84 -7.57
N ILE A 76 15.50 -8.89 -7.97
CA ILE A 76 14.66 -7.70 -8.16
C ILE A 76 13.90 -7.42 -6.87
N LEU A 77 14.09 -6.19 -6.36
CA LEU A 77 13.37 -5.70 -5.18
C LEU A 77 13.17 -4.18 -5.29
N VAL A 78 12.02 -3.79 -5.83
CA VAL A 78 11.63 -2.39 -5.94
C VAL A 78 11.12 -1.90 -4.58
N PRO A 79 11.65 -0.80 -4.02
CA PRO A 79 11.19 -0.28 -2.74
C PRO A 79 9.75 0.25 -2.81
N PRO A 80 9.01 0.32 -1.66
CA PRO A 80 7.59 0.74 -1.63
C PRO A 80 7.31 2.05 -2.36
N ARG A 81 8.14 3.08 -2.13
CA ARG A 81 8.00 4.41 -2.75
C ARG A 81 8.07 4.41 -4.28
N SER A 82 8.55 3.33 -4.89
CA SER A 82 8.76 3.20 -6.35
C SER A 82 7.82 2.16 -6.99
N ARG A 83 6.82 1.67 -6.24
CA ARG A 83 5.82 0.70 -6.74
C ARG A 83 4.54 1.35 -7.24
N ASP A 84 4.38 2.65 -7.00
CA ASP A 84 3.16 3.44 -7.36
C ASP A 84 1.86 2.83 -6.81
N LEU A 85 1.91 2.38 -5.55
CA LEU A 85 0.78 1.82 -4.81
C LEU A 85 0.46 2.67 -3.58
N GLY A 86 -0.83 2.81 -3.27
CA GLY A 86 -1.31 3.23 -1.97
C GLY A 86 -1.63 2.04 -1.08
N MET A 87 -1.36 2.14 0.22
CA MET A 87 -1.74 1.12 1.20
C MET A 87 -2.52 1.78 2.33
N VAL A 88 -3.71 1.22 2.64
CA VAL A 88 -4.48 1.58 3.82
C VAL A 88 -4.11 0.60 4.93
N PHE A 89 -3.58 1.12 6.04
CA PHE A 89 -3.17 0.30 7.18
C PHE A 89 -4.35 0.08 8.14
N GLN A 90 -4.34 -1.02 8.85
CA GLN A 90 -5.32 -1.33 9.91
C GLN A 90 -5.18 -0.36 11.11
N SER A 91 -3.97 0.08 11.44
CA SER A 91 -3.70 1.22 12.31
C SER A 91 -3.64 2.48 11.45
N TYR A 92 -4.30 3.54 11.83
CA TYR A 92 -4.53 4.76 11.04
C TYR A 92 -3.32 5.34 10.30
N ALA A 93 -2.09 4.97 10.67
CA ALA A 93 -0.82 5.39 10.05
C ALA A 93 -0.70 6.91 9.87
N VAL A 94 -1.29 7.67 10.77
CA VAL A 94 -1.25 9.13 10.79
C VAL A 94 -0.07 9.65 11.60
N TRP A 95 0.42 10.82 11.24
CA TRP A 95 1.44 11.55 11.98
C TRP A 95 0.77 12.31 13.14
N PRO A 96 0.89 11.86 14.40
CA PRO A 96 0.09 12.38 15.52
C PRO A 96 0.41 13.84 15.87
N HIS A 97 1.58 14.34 15.52
CA HIS A 97 2.02 15.71 15.75
C HIS A 97 1.60 16.68 14.63
N MET A 98 0.88 16.20 13.62
CA MET A 98 0.39 16.98 12.49
C MET A 98 -1.12 17.20 12.58
N THR A 99 -1.61 18.28 11.93
CA THR A 99 -3.05 18.49 11.70
C THR A 99 -3.57 17.52 10.63
N VAL A 100 -4.90 17.44 10.50
CA VAL A 100 -5.55 16.65 9.42
C VAL A 100 -5.03 17.09 8.06
N ARG A 101 -5.06 18.40 7.77
CA ARG A 101 -4.53 18.99 6.53
C ARG A 101 -3.07 18.62 6.29
N GLN A 102 -2.24 18.71 7.32
CA GLN A 102 -0.81 18.38 7.20
C GLN A 102 -0.59 16.91 6.87
N ASN A 103 -1.37 15.99 7.44
CA ASN A 103 -1.33 14.58 7.12
C ASN A 103 -1.72 14.31 5.66
N VAL A 104 -2.80 14.94 5.17
CA VAL A 104 -3.30 14.75 3.80
C VAL A 104 -2.35 15.35 2.76
N VAL A 105 -1.73 16.51 3.04
CA VAL A 105 -0.78 17.14 2.12
C VAL A 105 0.58 16.46 2.09
N TYR A 106 0.95 15.69 3.12
CA TYR A 106 2.29 15.13 3.28
C TYR A 106 2.77 14.30 2.06
N PRO A 107 1.97 13.37 1.50
CA PRO A 107 2.37 12.61 0.32
C PRO A 107 2.60 13.47 -0.93
N LEU A 108 1.92 14.62 -1.02
CA LEU A 108 2.01 15.52 -2.16
C LEU A 108 3.32 16.32 -2.19
N LYS A 109 4.00 16.46 -1.04
CA LYS A 109 5.30 17.17 -0.94
C LYS A 109 6.40 16.54 -1.81
N HIS A 110 6.28 15.26 -2.13
CA HIS A 110 7.24 14.52 -2.95
C HIS A 110 6.82 14.44 -4.43
N ARG A 111 5.69 15.03 -4.80
CA ARG A 111 5.22 15.13 -6.19
C ARG A 111 5.60 16.48 -6.79
N LYS A 112 5.83 16.51 -8.11
CA LYS A 112 6.12 17.75 -8.87
C LYS A 112 4.82 18.50 -9.16
N ILE A 113 4.16 19.00 -8.12
CA ILE A 113 2.94 19.82 -8.21
C ILE A 113 3.15 21.15 -7.50
N THR A 114 2.43 22.19 -7.91
CA THR A 114 2.52 23.49 -7.27
C THR A 114 1.90 23.46 -5.87
N ARG A 115 2.31 24.40 -5.00
CA ARG A 115 1.71 24.53 -3.66
C ARG A 115 0.21 24.85 -3.74
N ALA A 116 -0.20 25.63 -4.73
CA ALA A 116 -1.61 25.98 -4.94
C ALA A 116 -2.43 24.75 -5.36
N ASP A 117 -1.93 23.94 -6.29
CA ASP A 117 -2.61 22.71 -6.70
C ASP A 117 -2.70 21.70 -5.55
N ALA A 118 -1.62 21.54 -4.78
CA ALA A 118 -1.64 20.67 -3.61
C ALA A 118 -2.69 21.13 -2.59
N ALA A 119 -2.82 22.44 -2.34
CA ALA A 119 -3.83 22.97 -1.42
C ALA A 119 -5.24 22.67 -1.93
N ARG A 120 -5.53 22.92 -3.21
CA ARG A 120 -6.83 22.65 -3.84
C ARG A 120 -7.18 21.15 -3.75
N MET A 121 -6.25 20.25 -4.11
CA MET A 121 -6.46 18.80 -4.00
C MET A 121 -6.78 18.35 -2.58
N VAL A 122 -6.12 18.94 -1.57
CA VAL A 122 -6.37 18.65 -0.16
C VAL A 122 -7.76 19.11 0.25
N ASP A 123 -8.18 20.32 -0.14
CA ASP A 123 -9.50 20.86 0.19
C ASP A 123 -10.61 19.98 -0.44
N GLU A 124 -10.47 19.61 -1.72
CA GLU A 124 -11.41 18.71 -2.42
C GLU A 124 -11.54 17.34 -1.71
N VAL A 125 -10.42 16.74 -1.28
CA VAL A 125 -10.43 15.45 -0.57
C VAL A 125 -11.06 15.58 0.82
N LEU A 126 -10.76 16.66 1.55
CA LEU A 126 -11.34 16.88 2.89
C LEU A 126 -12.84 17.11 2.81
N GLU A 127 -13.33 17.82 1.79
CA GLU A 127 -14.75 17.98 1.53
C GLU A 127 -15.43 16.65 1.21
N LEU A 128 -14.82 15.85 0.32
CA LEU A 128 -15.35 14.54 -0.08
C LEU A 128 -15.57 13.59 1.12
N VAL A 129 -14.69 13.65 2.13
CA VAL A 129 -14.78 12.80 3.32
C VAL A 129 -15.44 13.50 4.52
N GLY A 130 -15.98 14.72 4.36
CA GLY A 130 -16.66 15.48 5.41
C GLY A 130 -15.75 15.97 6.54
N LEU A 131 -14.47 16.21 6.26
CA LEU A 131 -13.47 16.63 7.24
C LEU A 131 -13.00 18.09 7.10
N SER A 132 -13.66 18.91 6.27
CA SER A 132 -13.26 20.31 6.01
C SER A 132 -13.17 21.14 7.29
N GLU A 133 -14.14 21.01 8.19
CA GLU A 133 -14.18 21.76 9.47
C GLU A 133 -13.09 21.32 10.46
N TYR A 134 -12.51 20.14 10.24
CA TYR A 134 -11.47 19.56 11.11
C TYR A 134 -10.06 19.72 10.51
N ALA A 135 -9.93 20.35 9.35
CA ALA A 135 -8.68 20.43 8.59
C ALA A 135 -7.48 20.90 9.43
N ASP A 136 -7.66 21.89 10.26
CA ASP A 136 -6.59 22.48 11.05
C ASP A 136 -6.50 21.94 12.49
N ARG A 137 -7.34 20.95 12.84
CA ARG A 137 -7.25 20.27 14.14
C ARG A 137 -6.12 19.24 14.15
N PRO A 138 -5.44 19.06 15.30
CA PRO A 138 -4.53 17.92 15.49
C PRO A 138 -5.26 16.60 15.24
N VAL A 139 -4.66 15.67 14.52
CA VAL A 139 -5.31 14.41 14.15
C VAL A 139 -5.68 13.54 15.36
N VAL A 140 -4.94 13.67 16.47
CA VAL A 140 -5.24 12.98 17.73
C VAL A 140 -6.50 13.47 18.42
N ALA A 141 -7.05 14.60 18.00
CA ALA A 141 -8.30 15.17 18.54
C ALA A 141 -9.56 14.72 17.77
N LEU A 142 -9.41 13.81 16.79
CA LEU A 142 -10.53 13.26 16.01
C LEU A 142 -11.08 11.93 16.56
N SER A 143 -10.45 11.35 17.57
CA SER A 143 -10.85 10.08 18.22
C SER A 143 -11.69 10.29 19.46
#